data_14f79d75f6863cbc9e64166af322298f
#
_entry.id   14f79d75f6863cbc9e64166af322298f
#
_cell.length_a   1.000
_cell.length_b   1.000
_cell.length_c   1.000
_cell.angle_alpha   90.00
_cell.angle_beta   90.00
_cell.angle_gamma   90.00
#
_symmetry.space_group_name_H-M   'P 1'
#
loop_
_entity.id
_entity.type
_entity.pdbx_description
1 polymer ?
#
loop_
_entity_poly.entity_id
_entity_poly.type
_entity_poly.pdbx_seq_one_letter_code
_entity_poly.pdbx_strand_id
1 'polypeptide(L)'
;MLYSISAVVESALNMILVIGILKIADQGIVGLLLSLTLATITGLLILIIKGKIISNIDIKLLSKDLLKQILKYSWPLVPHVLSDWILRLSDRLVITFFLGLNATAIYAVANKIPSLLALIQTTFTYAWQENASLAAKDTDKDAYYTQMFELISRILSGGTALLIAATPVLFKILIKGNYAEAYAQMPILFLGTLFSVFASFIGGIYIAHKRTINMGLTTIAAAGVNLVLDLMLINYIGIYAASVSTLMSYFFLSLYRLCDIKKYHQINVKVKNILMYLSFLIAMCVMCWRQSFYLNILNGLIGLVFAVVINHKLINNILINILGKVKNKER
;
A
#
# COMPACT_ATOMS: atom_id res chain seq x y z
N MET A 1 -7.73 -16.69 -11.44
CA MET A 1 -9.16 -16.88 -11.07
C MET A 1 -9.35 -17.75 -9.82
N LEU A 2 -8.81 -18.97 -9.74
CA LEU A 2 -8.97 -19.85 -8.56
C LEU A 2 -8.45 -19.22 -7.26
N TYR A 3 -7.26 -18.61 -7.29
CA TYR A 3 -6.66 -17.88 -6.15
C TYR A 3 -7.56 -16.74 -5.65
N SER A 4 -8.11 -15.92 -6.56
CA SER A 4 -8.99 -14.81 -6.18
C SER A 4 -10.30 -15.32 -5.53
N ILE A 5 -10.86 -16.43 -6.03
CA ILE A 5 -12.05 -17.07 -5.43
C ILE A 5 -11.70 -17.58 -4.04
N SER A 6 -10.58 -18.26 -3.86
CA SER A 6 -10.12 -18.76 -2.56
C SER A 6 -9.96 -17.62 -1.55
N ALA A 7 -9.32 -16.50 -1.94
CA ALA A 7 -9.13 -15.34 -1.07
C ALA A 7 -10.46 -14.67 -0.65
N VAL A 8 -11.45 -14.62 -1.55
CA VAL A 8 -12.79 -14.11 -1.21
C VAL A 8 -13.50 -15.03 -0.23
N VAL A 9 -13.44 -16.35 -0.45
CA VAL A 9 -14.03 -17.34 0.45
C VAL A 9 -13.36 -17.29 1.84
N GLU A 10 -12.03 -17.21 1.88
CA GLU A 10 -11.26 -17.06 3.12
C GLU A 10 -11.69 -15.81 3.90
N SER A 11 -11.76 -14.65 3.22
CA SER A 11 -12.15 -13.39 3.86
C SER A 11 -13.60 -13.41 4.37
N ALA A 12 -14.53 -13.96 3.57
CA ALA A 12 -15.93 -14.08 3.97
C ALA A 12 -16.10 -15.05 5.16
N LEU A 13 -15.41 -16.20 5.11
CA LEU A 13 -15.45 -17.18 6.18
C LEU A 13 -14.85 -16.62 7.48
N ASN A 14 -13.71 -15.92 7.38
CA ASN A 14 -13.10 -15.26 8.55
C ASN A 14 -14.08 -14.26 9.19
N MET A 15 -14.75 -13.43 8.39
CA MET A 15 -15.73 -12.48 8.90
C MET A 15 -16.89 -13.18 9.63
N ILE A 16 -17.44 -14.26 9.04
CA ILE A 16 -18.53 -15.04 9.63
C ILE A 16 -18.08 -15.69 10.94
N LEU A 17 -16.91 -16.33 10.95
CA LEU A 17 -16.36 -16.99 12.13
C LEU A 17 -16.04 -16.01 13.25
N VAL A 18 -15.46 -14.83 12.93
CA VAL A 18 -15.18 -13.79 13.94
C VAL A 18 -16.48 -13.34 14.61
N ILE A 19 -17.53 -13.04 13.83
CA ILE A 19 -18.82 -12.62 14.39
C ILE A 19 -19.45 -13.74 15.21
N GLY A 20 -19.42 -14.99 14.72
CA GLY A 20 -19.99 -16.14 15.39
C GLY A 20 -19.26 -16.46 16.70
N ILE A 21 -17.95 -16.59 16.67
CA ILE A 21 -17.14 -16.98 17.83
C ILE A 21 -17.15 -15.90 18.91
N LEU A 22 -17.04 -14.60 18.53
CA LEU A 22 -17.10 -13.52 19.52
C LEU A 22 -18.46 -13.37 20.17
N LYS A 23 -19.57 -13.59 19.43
CA LYS A 23 -20.92 -13.49 20.01
C LYS A 23 -21.35 -14.71 20.82
N ILE A 24 -20.94 -15.92 20.42
CA ILE A 24 -21.44 -17.17 20.99
C ILE A 24 -20.49 -17.71 22.07
N ALA A 25 -19.18 -17.64 21.86
CA ALA A 25 -18.19 -18.29 22.70
C ALA A 25 -17.42 -17.35 23.64
N ASP A 26 -17.61 -16.04 23.53
CA ASP A 26 -16.93 -14.98 24.32
C ASP A 26 -15.40 -15.19 24.49
N GLN A 27 -14.77 -15.75 23.46
CA GLN A 27 -13.38 -16.22 23.50
C GLN A 27 -12.33 -15.09 23.23
N GLY A 28 -12.78 -13.83 23.13
CA GLY A 28 -11.88 -12.68 22.97
C GLY A 28 -10.80 -12.87 21.89
N ILE A 29 -9.52 -12.68 22.26
CA ILE A 29 -8.38 -12.78 21.32
C ILE A 29 -8.21 -14.20 20.78
N VAL A 30 -8.46 -15.22 21.58
CA VAL A 30 -8.35 -16.63 21.14
C VAL A 30 -9.35 -16.93 20.03
N GLY A 31 -10.58 -16.43 20.16
CA GLY A 31 -11.61 -16.58 19.14
C GLY A 31 -11.24 -15.92 17.81
N LEU A 32 -10.59 -14.72 17.86
CA LEU A 32 -10.08 -14.05 16.66
C LEU A 32 -8.99 -14.88 15.95
N LEU A 33 -8.04 -15.43 16.71
CA LEU A 33 -6.95 -16.24 16.15
C LEU A 33 -7.47 -17.57 15.57
N LEU A 34 -8.42 -18.22 16.23
CA LEU A 34 -9.05 -19.43 15.75
C LEU A 34 -9.83 -19.17 14.44
N SER A 35 -10.60 -18.08 14.38
CA SER A 35 -11.33 -17.70 13.17
C SER A 35 -10.39 -17.51 11.97
N LEU A 36 -9.31 -16.77 12.18
CA LEU A 36 -8.31 -16.53 11.16
C LEU A 36 -7.66 -17.84 10.69
N THR A 37 -7.24 -18.69 11.62
CA THR A 37 -6.59 -19.97 11.32
C THR A 37 -7.51 -20.90 10.53
N LEU A 38 -8.77 -21.07 10.94
CA LEU A 38 -9.74 -21.91 10.26
C LEU A 38 -10.06 -21.39 8.85
N ALA A 39 -10.21 -20.07 8.70
CA ALA A 39 -10.45 -19.46 7.40
C ALA A 39 -9.26 -19.67 6.44
N THR A 40 -8.03 -19.48 6.91
CA THR A 40 -6.81 -19.69 6.12
C THR A 40 -6.62 -21.16 5.73
N ILE A 41 -6.87 -22.11 6.66
CA ILE A 41 -6.84 -23.55 6.33
C ILE A 41 -7.86 -23.88 5.24
N THR A 42 -9.07 -23.32 5.32
CA THR A 42 -10.11 -23.52 4.28
C THR A 42 -9.66 -22.99 2.93
N GLY A 43 -9.09 -21.80 2.88
CA GLY A 43 -8.52 -21.20 1.67
C GLY A 43 -7.43 -22.08 1.05
N LEU A 44 -6.51 -22.58 1.87
CA LEU A 44 -5.47 -23.54 1.44
C LEU A 44 -6.04 -24.84 0.89
N LEU A 45 -7.02 -25.45 1.55
CA LEU A 45 -7.65 -26.68 1.07
C LEU A 45 -8.32 -26.49 -0.29
N ILE A 46 -9.00 -25.37 -0.50
CA ILE A 46 -9.58 -25.03 -1.81
C ILE A 46 -8.49 -24.98 -2.90
N LEU A 47 -7.37 -24.32 -2.61
CA LEU A 47 -6.26 -24.22 -3.57
C LEU A 47 -5.62 -25.58 -3.86
N ILE A 48 -5.37 -26.39 -2.84
CA ILE A 48 -4.76 -27.72 -2.97
C ILE A 48 -5.66 -28.65 -3.81
N ILE A 49 -6.95 -28.73 -3.46
CA ILE A 49 -7.89 -29.67 -4.07
C ILE A 49 -8.24 -29.21 -5.50
N LYS A 50 -8.74 -27.99 -5.66
CA LYS A 50 -9.15 -27.48 -6.97
C LYS A 50 -7.99 -27.12 -7.90
N GLY A 51 -6.85 -26.72 -7.33
CA GLY A 51 -5.61 -26.46 -8.08
C GLY A 51 -4.87 -27.74 -8.48
N LYS A 52 -5.30 -28.91 -8.00
CA LYS A 52 -4.64 -30.22 -8.25
C LYS A 52 -3.12 -30.15 -7.94
N ILE A 53 -2.74 -29.38 -6.89
CA ILE A 53 -1.33 -29.10 -6.59
C ILE A 53 -0.59 -30.41 -6.35
N ILE A 54 -1.14 -31.30 -5.51
CA ILE A 54 -0.49 -32.57 -5.14
C ILE A 54 -0.29 -33.47 -6.36
N SER A 55 -1.26 -33.53 -7.28
CA SER A 55 -1.15 -34.37 -8.48
C SER A 55 -0.15 -33.85 -9.52
N ASN A 56 0.22 -32.57 -9.43
CA ASN A 56 1.16 -31.94 -10.35
C ASN A 56 2.60 -31.86 -9.78
N ILE A 57 2.84 -32.40 -8.57
CA ILE A 57 4.17 -32.48 -7.98
C ILE A 57 4.90 -33.69 -8.59
N ASP A 58 5.91 -33.43 -9.41
CA ASP A 58 6.83 -34.46 -9.90
C ASP A 58 8.23 -34.20 -9.34
N ILE A 59 8.63 -35.04 -8.37
CA ILE A 59 9.93 -34.93 -7.70
C ILE A 59 11.08 -35.21 -8.67
N LYS A 60 10.83 -35.94 -9.78
CA LYS A 60 11.84 -36.27 -10.79
C LYS A 60 12.31 -35.04 -11.58
N LEU A 61 11.46 -34.00 -11.65
CA LEU A 61 11.78 -32.73 -12.30
C LEU A 61 12.68 -31.81 -11.44
N LEU A 62 13.03 -32.24 -10.24
CA LEU A 62 13.85 -31.47 -9.31
C LEU A 62 15.30 -31.47 -9.79
N SER A 63 15.74 -30.35 -10.36
CA SER A 63 17.11 -30.14 -10.83
C SER A 63 17.87 -29.27 -9.84
N LYS A 64 19.14 -29.67 -9.50
CA LYS A 64 20.01 -28.87 -8.63
C LYS A 64 20.29 -27.47 -9.21
N ASP A 65 20.41 -27.39 -10.53
CA ASP A 65 20.69 -26.11 -11.21
C ASP A 65 19.47 -25.18 -11.17
N LEU A 66 18.26 -25.73 -11.36
CA LEU A 66 17.03 -24.98 -11.21
C LEU A 66 16.83 -24.49 -9.78
N LEU A 67 17.09 -25.36 -8.79
CA LEU A 67 17.01 -24.99 -7.37
C LEU A 67 17.99 -23.85 -7.04
N LYS A 68 19.24 -23.93 -7.53
CA LYS A 68 20.24 -22.89 -7.34
C LYS A 68 19.82 -21.56 -7.97
N GLN A 69 19.21 -21.59 -9.17
CA GLN A 69 18.70 -20.37 -9.82
C GLN A 69 17.54 -19.76 -9.03
N ILE A 70 16.60 -20.57 -8.59
CA ILE A 70 15.45 -20.11 -7.77
C ILE A 70 15.95 -19.51 -6.44
N LEU A 71 16.87 -20.19 -5.75
CA LEU A 71 17.43 -19.68 -4.50
C LEU A 71 18.21 -18.38 -4.72
N LYS A 72 19.03 -18.29 -5.76
CA LYS A 72 19.75 -17.04 -6.09
C LYS A 72 18.81 -15.87 -6.35
N TYR A 73 17.65 -16.12 -6.96
CA TYR A 73 16.63 -15.10 -7.19
C TYR A 73 15.87 -14.76 -5.91
N SER A 74 15.48 -15.76 -5.12
CA SER A 74 14.59 -15.59 -3.97
C SER A 74 15.29 -15.13 -2.71
N TRP A 75 16.56 -15.54 -2.50
CA TRP A 75 17.30 -15.22 -1.28
C TRP A 75 17.37 -13.72 -0.97
N PRO A 76 17.65 -12.82 -1.95
CA PRO A 76 17.67 -11.38 -1.68
C PRO A 76 16.29 -10.78 -1.35
N LEU A 77 15.19 -11.49 -1.64
CA LEU A 77 13.85 -11.06 -1.27
C LEU A 77 13.53 -11.32 0.21
N VAL A 78 14.22 -12.26 0.87
CA VAL A 78 14.00 -12.53 2.29
C VAL A 78 14.33 -11.30 3.16
N PRO A 79 15.51 -10.68 3.06
CA PRO A 79 15.79 -9.42 3.74
C PRO A 79 14.83 -8.29 3.36
N HIS A 80 14.36 -8.24 2.09
CA HIS A 80 13.36 -7.27 1.68
C HIS A 80 12.04 -7.43 2.45
N VAL A 81 11.51 -8.65 2.51
CA VAL A 81 10.24 -8.93 3.21
C VAL A 81 10.36 -8.64 4.71
N LEU A 82 11.48 -9.05 5.33
CA LEU A 82 11.74 -8.76 6.75
C LEU A 82 11.84 -7.25 7.00
N SER A 83 12.52 -6.52 6.14
CA SER A 83 12.67 -5.07 6.26
C SER A 83 11.36 -4.31 6.01
N ASP A 84 10.53 -4.79 5.08
CA ASP A 84 9.20 -4.23 4.84
C ASP A 84 8.29 -4.45 6.06
N TRP A 85 8.42 -5.63 6.71
CA TRP A 85 7.72 -5.92 7.96
C TRP A 85 8.20 -5.00 9.10
N ILE A 86 9.50 -4.77 9.23
CA ILE A 86 10.06 -3.80 10.19
C ILE A 86 9.50 -2.41 9.91
N LEU A 87 9.55 -1.92 8.67
CA LEU A 87 8.98 -0.60 8.29
C LEU A 87 7.51 -0.42 8.68
N ARG A 88 6.73 -1.49 8.72
CA ARG A 88 5.29 -1.44 9.03
C ARG A 88 4.97 -1.60 10.50
N LEU A 89 5.83 -2.24 11.28
CA LEU A 89 5.52 -2.65 12.67
C LEU A 89 6.47 -2.07 13.71
N SER A 90 7.69 -1.66 13.34
CA SER A 90 8.66 -1.10 14.30
C SER A 90 8.11 0.12 15.05
N ASP A 91 7.40 0.99 14.34
CA ASP A 91 6.75 2.17 14.92
C ASP A 91 5.91 1.82 16.16
N ARG A 92 5.11 0.74 16.05
CA ARG A 92 4.24 0.29 17.16
C ARG A 92 5.04 -0.23 18.34
N LEU A 93 6.15 -0.93 18.08
CA LEU A 93 7.03 -1.43 19.14
C LEU A 93 7.73 -0.29 19.85
N VAL A 94 8.25 0.68 19.10
CA VAL A 94 8.92 1.87 19.66
C VAL A 94 7.92 2.69 20.48
N ILE A 95 6.73 2.99 19.94
CA ILE A 95 5.68 3.71 20.67
C ILE A 95 5.29 2.96 21.95
N THR A 96 5.10 1.63 21.87
CA THR A 96 4.72 0.84 23.05
C THR A 96 5.78 0.91 24.14
N PHE A 97 7.06 0.82 23.75
CA PHE A 97 8.17 0.81 24.69
C PHE A 97 8.37 2.16 25.38
N PHE A 98 8.28 3.27 24.63
CA PHE A 98 8.56 4.62 25.15
C PHE A 98 7.33 5.36 25.68
N LEU A 99 6.15 5.15 25.09
CA LEU A 99 4.93 5.93 25.38
C LEU A 99 3.78 5.05 25.91
N GLY A 100 3.91 3.73 25.85
CA GLY A 100 2.94 2.80 26.38
C GLY A 100 1.80 2.41 25.42
N LEU A 101 0.95 1.50 25.87
CA LEU A 101 -0.12 0.89 25.06
C LEU A 101 -1.18 1.88 24.59
N ASN A 102 -1.51 2.90 25.38
CA ASN A 102 -2.51 3.90 25.00
C ASN A 102 -2.06 4.69 23.76
N ALA A 103 -0.79 5.12 23.72
CA ALA A 103 -0.22 5.80 22.57
C ALA A 103 -0.20 4.90 21.33
N THR A 104 0.11 3.62 21.51
CA THR A 104 0.06 2.62 20.42
C THR A 104 -1.36 2.45 19.88
N ALA A 105 -2.38 2.45 20.75
CA ALA A 105 -3.77 2.41 20.32
C ALA A 105 -4.16 3.64 19.49
N ILE A 106 -3.73 4.85 19.89
CA ILE A 106 -3.96 6.09 19.15
C ILE A 106 -3.29 6.00 17.76
N TYR A 107 -2.04 5.55 17.68
CA TYR A 107 -1.33 5.36 16.41
C TYR A 107 -1.98 4.31 15.51
N ALA A 108 -2.47 3.21 16.09
CA ALA A 108 -3.21 2.19 15.35
C ALA A 108 -4.51 2.73 14.74
N VAL A 109 -5.22 3.60 15.48
CA VAL A 109 -6.40 4.31 14.98
C VAL A 109 -6.03 5.30 13.87
N ALA A 110 -4.92 6.05 14.01
CA ALA A 110 -4.43 6.98 13.00
C ALA A 110 -4.16 6.28 11.66
N ASN A 111 -3.73 5.03 11.67
CA ASN A 111 -3.47 4.25 10.47
C ASN A 111 -4.72 3.67 9.79
N LYS A 112 -5.92 3.70 10.41
CA LYS A 112 -7.12 3.04 9.84
C LYS A 112 -7.55 3.63 8.49
N ILE A 113 -7.61 4.95 8.37
CA ILE A 113 -8.03 5.59 7.11
C ILE A 113 -6.89 5.56 6.06
N PRO A 114 -5.62 5.88 6.38
CA PRO A 114 -4.51 5.70 5.45
C PRO A 114 -4.35 4.26 4.94
N SER A 115 -4.69 3.24 5.73
CA SER A 115 -4.63 1.84 5.31
C SER A 115 -5.57 1.49 4.15
N LEU A 116 -6.60 2.29 3.89
CA LEU A 116 -7.45 2.13 2.69
C LEU A 116 -6.64 2.35 1.39
N LEU A 117 -5.71 3.31 1.39
CA LEU A 117 -4.76 3.48 0.27
C LEU A 117 -3.82 2.28 0.15
N ALA A 118 -3.36 1.73 1.28
CA ALA A 118 -2.48 0.57 1.28
C ALA A 118 -3.15 -0.69 0.68
N LEU A 119 -4.46 -0.86 0.84
CA LEU A 119 -5.22 -1.93 0.18
C LEU A 119 -5.21 -1.78 -1.35
N ILE A 120 -5.48 -0.57 -1.83
CA ILE A 120 -5.41 -0.25 -3.27
C ILE A 120 -3.99 -0.48 -3.79
N GLN A 121 -2.98 -0.04 -3.05
CA GLN A 121 -1.56 -0.24 -3.35
C GLN A 121 -1.23 -1.72 -3.52
N THR A 122 -1.64 -2.57 -2.58
CA THR A 122 -1.30 -3.99 -2.60
C THR A 122 -1.85 -4.67 -3.86
N THR A 123 -3.12 -4.44 -4.17
CA THR A 123 -3.77 -4.97 -5.38
C THR A 123 -3.06 -4.47 -6.65
N PHE A 124 -2.75 -3.17 -6.70
CA PHE A 124 -2.01 -2.59 -7.82
C PHE A 124 -0.61 -3.20 -7.94
N THR A 125 0.11 -3.38 -6.83
CA THR A 125 1.49 -3.88 -6.84
C THR A 125 1.58 -5.28 -7.45
N TYR A 126 0.66 -6.19 -7.12
CA TYR A 126 0.63 -7.53 -7.72
C TYR A 126 0.37 -7.48 -9.24
N ALA A 127 -0.65 -6.73 -9.66
CA ALA A 127 -0.92 -6.55 -11.08
C ALA A 127 0.22 -5.86 -11.82
N TRP A 128 0.86 -4.88 -11.18
CA TRP A 128 2.01 -4.17 -11.74
C TRP A 128 3.24 -5.07 -11.92
N GLN A 129 3.58 -5.88 -10.92
CA GLN A 129 4.72 -6.80 -11.00
C GLN A 129 4.59 -7.79 -12.15
N GLU A 130 3.38 -8.32 -12.37
CA GLU A 130 3.08 -9.21 -13.49
C GLU A 130 3.24 -8.47 -14.84
N ASN A 131 2.57 -7.33 -15.00
CA ASN A 131 2.61 -6.55 -16.24
C ASN A 131 4.02 -6.01 -16.54
N ALA A 132 4.75 -5.52 -15.53
CA ALA A 132 6.13 -5.07 -15.69
C ALA A 132 7.04 -6.21 -16.14
N SER A 133 6.82 -7.45 -15.63
CA SER A 133 7.59 -8.63 -16.00
C SER A 133 7.29 -9.10 -17.44
N LEU A 134 6.04 -8.97 -17.89
CA LEU A 134 5.67 -9.26 -19.29
C LEU A 134 6.30 -8.23 -20.23
N ALA A 135 6.17 -6.95 -19.92
CA ALA A 135 6.72 -5.85 -20.71
C ALA A 135 8.26 -5.79 -20.68
N ALA A 136 8.93 -6.45 -19.75
CA ALA A 136 10.40 -6.40 -19.62
C ALA A 136 11.17 -6.88 -20.87
N LYS A 137 10.51 -7.66 -21.74
CA LYS A 137 11.08 -8.16 -22.99
C LYS A 137 10.80 -7.26 -24.19
N ASP A 138 9.92 -6.28 -24.07
CA ASP A 138 9.50 -5.41 -25.16
C ASP A 138 10.53 -4.31 -25.42
N THR A 139 10.62 -3.85 -26.66
CA THR A 139 11.56 -2.80 -27.09
C THR A 139 11.16 -1.43 -26.55
N ASP A 140 9.88 -1.19 -26.31
CA ASP A 140 9.28 0.06 -25.86
C ASP A 140 8.96 0.09 -24.34
N LYS A 141 9.52 -0.87 -23.57
CA LYS A 141 9.30 -1.02 -22.13
C LYS A 141 9.49 0.28 -21.33
N ASP A 142 10.50 1.09 -21.66
CA ASP A 142 10.79 2.32 -20.93
C ASP A 142 9.70 3.39 -21.15
N ALA A 143 9.12 3.44 -22.34
CA ALA A 143 7.96 4.28 -22.63
C ALA A 143 6.72 3.78 -21.85
N TYR A 144 6.50 2.46 -21.84
CA TYR A 144 5.43 1.84 -21.06
C TYR A 144 5.57 2.12 -19.56
N TYR A 145 6.77 1.93 -18.99
CA TYR A 145 7.03 2.23 -17.58
C TYR A 145 6.80 3.70 -17.24
N THR A 146 7.19 4.61 -18.14
CA THR A 146 6.93 6.05 -18.00
C THR A 146 5.44 6.35 -17.97
N GLN A 147 4.67 5.80 -18.91
CA GLN A 147 3.22 6.00 -18.99
C GLN A 147 2.51 5.44 -17.75
N MET A 148 2.90 4.25 -17.29
CA MET A 148 2.32 3.64 -16.11
C MET A 148 2.67 4.42 -14.83
N PHE A 149 3.89 4.95 -14.71
CA PHE A 149 4.26 5.81 -13.58
C PHE A 149 3.44 7.10 -13.54
N GLU A 150 3.22 7.74 -14.69
CA GLU A 150 2.35 8.92 -14.77
C GLU A 150 0.90 8.59 -14.41
N LEU A 151 0.39 7.47 -14.90
CA LEU A 151 -0.98 7.03 -14.63
C LEU A 151 -1.20 6.78 -13.14
N ILE A 152 -0.34 5.97 -12.51
CA ILE A 152 -0.46 5.64 -11.10
C ILE A 152 -0.25 6.85 -10.20
N SER A 153 0.67 7.75 -10.56
CA SER A 153 0.91 8.99 -9.83
C SER A 153 -0.34 9.88 -9.82
N ARG A 154 -1.07 9.99 -10.93
CA ARG A 154 -2.33 10.74 -11.03
C ARG A 154 -3.45 10.08 -10.22
N ILE A 155 -3.66 8.78 -10.41
CA ILE A 155 -4.74 8.04 -9.72
C ILE A 155 -4.56 8.12 -8.22
N LEU A 156 -3.34 7.87 -7.72
CA LEU A 156 -3.08 7.84 -6.28
C LEU A 156 -3.04 9.22 -5.65
N SER A 157 -2.51 10.22 -6.36
CA SER A 157 -2.60 11.61 -5.86
C SER A 157 -4.05 12.07 -5.76
N GLY A 158 -4.89 11.73 -6.75
CA GLY A 158 -6.33 12.00 -6.72
C GLY A 158 -7.04 11.23 -5.60
N GLY A 159 -6.74 9.94 -5.44
CA GLY A 159 -7.28 9.10 -4.37
C GLY A 159 -6.86 9.59 -2.97
N THR A 160 -5.60 10.00 -2.82
CA THR A 160 -5.09 10.60 -1.58
C THR A 160 -5.82 11.91 -1.26
N ALA A 161 -6.02 12.78 -2.25
CA ALA A 161 -6.78 14.02 -2.09
C ALA A 161 -8.21 13.76 -1.62
N LEU A 162 -8.90 12.78 -2.24
CA LEU A 162 -10.25 12.38 -1.84
C LEU A 162 -10.31 11.82 -0.42
N LEU A 163 -9.31 11.02 -0.01
CA LEU A 163 -9.26 10.50 1.35
C LEU A 163 -8.94 11.58 2.39
N ILE A 164 -8.04 12.52 2.09
CA ILE A 164 -7.79 13.68 2.95
C ILE A 164 -9.09 14.50 3.10
N ALA A 165 -9.78 14.76 2.00
CA ALA A 165 -11.05 15.49 1.99
C ALA A 165 -12.15 14.76 2.77
N ALA A 166 -12.22 13.43 2.66
CA ALA A 166 -13.21 12.59 3.35
C ALA A 166 -12.85 12.33 4.82
N THR A 167 -11.60 12.57 5.24
CA THR A 167 -11.11 12.24 6.59
C THR A 167 -12.00 12.76 7.72
N PRO A 168 -12.50 14.03 7.73
CA PRO A 168 -13.34 14.52 8.81
C PRO A 168 -14.63 13.70 8.98
N VAL A 169 -15.23 13.30 7.86
CA VAL A 169 -16.48 12.49 7.84
C VAL A 169 -16.18 11.05 8.21
N LEU A 170 -15.17 10.45 7.59
CA LEU A 170 -14.76 9.07 7.87
C LEU A 170 -14.33 8.89 9.32
N PHE A 171 -13.58 9.84 9.86
CA PHE A 171 -13.15 9.80 11.25
C PHE A 171 -14.34 9.78 12.19
N LYS A 172 -15.33 10.65 11.99
CA LYS A 172 -16.53 10.74 12.81
C LYS A 172 -17.40 9.48 12.75
N ILE A 173 -17.45 8.82 11.59
CA ILE A 173 -18.28 7.61 11.39
C ILE A 173 -17.56 6.35 11.92
N LEU A 174 -16.27 6.20 11.60
CA LEU A 174 -15.54 4.96 11.84
C LEU A 174 -14.86 4.90 13.21
N ILE A 175 -14.57 6.05 13.82
CA ILE A 175 -13.78 6.12 15.04
C ILE A 175 -14.67 6.67 16.16
N LYS A 176 -14.91 5.82 17.15
CA LYS A 176 -15.63 6.17 18.38
C LYS A 176 -14.65 6.17 19.55
N GLY A 177 -14.80 7.13 20.46
CA GLY A 177 -13.93 7.28 21.63
C GLY A 177 -13.01 8.49 21.55
N ASN A 178 -12.13 8.64 22.52
CA ASN A 178 -11.24 9.80 22.64
C ASN A 178 -9.92 9.59 21.91
N TYR A 179 -9.95 9.73 20.57
CA TYR A 179 -8.81 9.54 19.68
C TYR A 179 -8.45 10.80 18.89
N ALA A 180 -8.67 12.00 19.46
CA ALA A 180 -8.43 13.26 18.76
C ALA A 180 -6.98 13.39 18.24
N GLU A 181 -5.99 12.91 19.00
CA GLU A 181 -4.57 12.90 18.57
C GLU A 181 -4.31 12.03 17.33
N ALA A 182 -5.11 10.97 17.11
CA ALA A 182 -5.00 10.15 15.93
C ALA A 182 -5.32 10.93 14.65
N TYR A 183 -6.29 11.86 14.71
CA TYR A 183 -6.68 12.67 13.56
C TYR A 183 -5.51 13.49 13.01
N ALA A 184 -4.74 14.12 13.91
CA ALA A 184 -3.65 15.01 13.52
C ALA A 184 -2.47 14.28 12.84
N GLN A 185 -2.35 12.96 13.01
CA GLN A 185 -1.30 12.15 12.37
C GLN A 185 -1.67 11.67 10.96
N MET A 186 -2.97 11.56 10.67
CA MET A 186 -3.44 11.01 9.38
C MET A 186 -2.87 11.74 8.16
N PRO A 187 -2.78 13.08 8.11
CA PRO A 187 -2.19 13.79 6.98
C PRO A 187 -0.75 13.37 6.68
N ILE A 188 0.08 13.17 7.71
CA ILE A 188 1.47 12.72 7.56
C ILE A 188 1.49 11.29 6.98
N LEU A 189 0.66 10.41 7.52
CA LEU A 189 0.56 9.01 7.08
C LEU A 189 0.02 8.87 5.64
N PHE A 190 -0.87 9.75 5.18
CA PHE A 190 -1.30 9.78 3.78
C PHE A 190 -0.13 10.05 2.83
N LEU A 191 0.71 11.05 3.15
CA LEU A 191 1.89 11.36 2.35
C LEU A 191 2.91 10.22 2.41
N GLY A 192 3.12 9.61 3.57
CA GLY A 192 3.98 8.43 3.73
C GLY A 192 3.51 7.27 2.84
N THR A 193 2.20 6.98 2.83
CA THR A 193 1.62 5.94 1.98
C THR A 193 1.80 6.25 0.51
N LEU A 194 1.64 7.51 0.08
CA LEU A 194 1.86 7.91 -1.31
C LEU A 194 3.30 7.62 -1.77
N PHE A 195 4.31 7.99 -0.96
CA PHE A 195 5.71 7.69 -1.27
C PHE A 195 6.00 6.18 -1.25
N SER A 196 5.37 5.42 -0.35
CA SER A 196 5.46 3.96 -0.34
C SER A 196 4.99 3.36 -1.68
N VAL A 197 3.94 3.91 -2.29
CA VAL A 197 3.47 3.46 -3.61
C VAL A 197 4.49 3.75 -4.71
N PHE A 198 5.10 4.93 -4.72
CA PHE A 198 6.14 5.26 -5.70
C PHE A 198 7.34 4.31 -5.55
N ALA A 199 7.77 4.04 -4.32
CA ALA A 199 8.82 3.07 -4.05
C ALA A 199 8.45 1.65 -4.50
N SER A 200 7.20 1.23 -4.29
CA SER A 200 6.69 -0.09 -4.71
C SER A 200 6.60 -0.22 -6.22
N PHE A 201 6.23 0.85 -6.92
CA PHE A 201 6.21 0.88 -8.39
C PHE A 201 7.60 0.56 -8.97
N ILE A 202 8.64 1.28 -8.51
CA ILE A 202 10.02 1.02 -8.96
C ILE A 202 10.48 -0.38 -8.52
N GLY A 203 10.06 -0.82 -7.33
CA GLY A 203 10.31 -2.18 -6.85
C GLY A 203 9.77 -3.25 -7.80
N GLY A 204 8.61 -3.05 -8.41
CA GLY A 204 8.06 -3.93 -9.45
C GLY A 204 8.96 -4.03 -10.67
N ILE A 205 9.58 -2.92 -11.10
CA ILE A 205 10.55 -2.93 -12.21
C ILE A 205 11.82 -3.70 -11.82
N TYR A 206 12.34 -3.54 -10.59
CA TYR A 206 13.47 -4.34 -10.11
C TYR A 206 13.17 -5.84 -10.16
N ILE A 207 11.98 -6.27 -9.76
CA ILE A 207 11.55 -7.67 -9.82
C ILE A 207 11.48 -8.14 -11.27
N ALA A 208 10.87 -7.37 -12.17
CA ALA A 208 10.74 -7.67 -13.59
C ALA A 208 12.10 -7.91 -14.26
N HIS A 209 13.12 -7.16 -13.85
CA HIS A 209 14.50 -7.27 -14.37
C HIS A 209 15.42 -8.11 -13.47
N LYS A 210 14.87 -8.91 -12.55
CA LYS A 210 15.60 -9.82 -11.64
C LYS A 210 16.66 -9.10 -10.77
N ARG A 211 16.45 -7.80 -10.49
CA ARG A 211 17.34 -6.99 -9.62
C ARG A 211 16.90 -7.06 -8.16
N THR A 212 16.70 -8.27 -7.67
CA THR A 212 16.19 -8.53 -6.31
C THR A 212 17.11 -8.03 -5.20
N ILE A 213 18.44 -7.96 -5.47
CA ILE A 213 19.44 -7.40 -4.55
C ILE A 213 19.16 -5.91 -4.33
N ASN A 214 18.94 -5.12 -5.40
CA ASN A 214 18.62 -3.70 -5.28
C ASN A 214 17.32 -3.49 -4.48
N MET A 215 16.31 -4.35 -4.72
CA MET A 215 15.06 -4.36 -3.97
C MET A 215 15.33 -4.57 -2.47
N GLY A 216 16.10 -5.58 -2.12
CA GLY A 216 16.45 -5.92 -0.73
C GLY A 216 17.23 -4.81 -0.03
N LEU A 217 18.37 -4.40 -0.58
CA LEU A 217 19.26 -3.40 0.02
C LEU A 217 18.57 -2.06 0.24
N THR A 218 17.78 -1.59 -0.73
CA THR A 218 17.07 -0.32 -0.59
C THR A 218 16.02 -0.38 0.52
N THR A 219 15.33 -1.51 0.68
CA THR A 219 14.33 -1.65 1.76
C THR A 219 14.99 -1.77 3.13
N ILE A 220 16.13 -2.48 3.23
CA ILE A 220 16.93 -2.55 4.47
C ILE A 220 17.36 -1.15 4.90
N ALA A 221 17.92 -0.36 3.96
CA ALA A 221 18.31 1.01 4.24
C ALA A 221 17.15 1.87 4.72
N ALA A 222 15.98 1.76 4.08
CA ALA A 222 14.78 2.49 4.49
C ALA A 222 14.30 2.07 5.88
N ALA A 223 14.31 0.77 6.19
CA ALA A 223 13.96 0.26 7.52
C ALA A 223 14.93 0.77 8.60
N GLY A 224 16.23 0.83 8.30
CA GLY A 224 17.23 1.42 9.17
C GLY A 224 16.98 2.90 9.43
N VAL A 225 16.70 3.68 8.38
CA VAL A 225 16.36 5.11 8.49
C VAL A 225 15.09 5.30 9.32
N ASN A 226 14.05 4.50 9.08
CA ASN A 226 12.80 4.57 9.86
C ASN A 226 13.07 4.36 11.35
N LEU A 227 13.72 3.25 11.70
CA LEU A 227 13.99 2.92 13.10
C LEU A 227 14.88 3.96 13.80
N VAL A 228 15.93 4.44 13.12
CA VAL A 228 16.83 5.46 13.68
C VAL A 228 16.09 6.77 13.91
N LEU A 229 15.31 7.24 12.92
CA LEU A 229 14.53 8.48 13.08
C LEU A 229 13.46 8.33 14.16
N ASP A 230 12.79 7.18 14.24
CA ASP A 230 11.77 6.95 15.26
C ASP A 230 12.37 7.01 16.66
N LEU A 231 13.48 6.29 16.90
CA LEU A 231 14.19 6.30 18.18
C LEU A 231 14.74 7.70 18.56
N MET A 232 15.23 8.46 17.58
CA MET A 232 15.74 9.81 17.82
C MET A 232 14.63 10.80 18.16
N LEU A 233 13.47 10.70 17.49
CA LEU A 233 12.41 11.69 17.57
C LEU A 233 11.38 11.40 18.66
N ILE A 234 11.25 10.15 19.13
CA ILE A 234 10.17 9.72 20.02
C ILE A 234 10.14 10.53 21.34
N ASN A 235 11.30 10.88 21.90
CA ASN A 235 11.41 11.64 23.12
C ASN A 235 11.13 13.14 22.93
N TYR A 236 11.20 13.68 21.70
CA TYR A 236 10.99 15.11 21.40
C TYR A 236 9.58 15.42 20.93
N ILE A 237 9.04 14.58 20.04
CA ILE A 237 7.74 14.84 19.41
C ILE A 237 6.71 13.73 19.69
N GLY A 238 7.02 12.82 20.62
CA GLY A 238 6.11 11.77 21.05
C GLY A 238 5.64 10.90 19.87
N ILE A 239 4.36 10.60 19.85
CA ILE A 239 3.72 9.71 18.88
C ILE A 239 3.88 10.18 17.41
N TYR A 240 4.15 11.49 17.18
CA TYR A 240 4.42 12.00 15.83
C TYR A 240 5.73 11.47 15.24
N ALA A 241 6.67 11.02 16.08
CA ALA A 241 7.93 10.43 15.64
C ALA A 241 7.68 9.29 14.65
N ALA A 242 6.76 8.39 14.95
CA ALA A 242 6.39 7.26 14.11
C ALA A 242 5.82 7.69 12.74
N SER A 243 4.94 8.68 12.73
CA SER A 243 4.36 9.17 11.47
C SER A 243 5.40 9.89 10.60
N VAL A 244 6.30 10.67 11.22
CA VAL A 244 7.35 11.41 10.52
C VAL A 244 8.44 10.47 10.03
N SER A 245 8.91 9.53 10.86
CA SER A 245 9.92 8.53 10.47
C SER A 245 9.45 7.69 9.29
N THR A 246 8.19 7.25 9.30
CA THR A 246 7.56 6.51 8.20
C THR A 246 7.50 7.35 6.92
N LEU A 247 7.04 8.61 6.99
CA LEU A 247 7.02 9.51 5.85
C LEU A 247 8.42 9.72 5.25
N MET A 248 9.41 10.05 6.10
CA MET A 248 10.78 10.31 5.66
C MET A 248 11.44 9.08 5.06
N SER A 249 11.24 7.91 5.65
CA SER A 249 11.82 6.66 5.15
C SER A 249 11.28 6.30 3.76
N TYR A 250 9.96 6.38 3.55
CA TYR A 250 9.38 6.14 2.22
C TYR A 250 9.71 7.24 1.22
N PHE A 251 9.83 8.48 1.65
CA PHE A 251 10.30 9.59 0.82
C PHE A 251 11.72 9.31 0.30
N PHE A 252 12.68 9.03 1.18
CA PHE A 252 14.06 8.70 0.79
C PHE A 252 14.13 7.43 -0.05
N LEU A 253 13.37 6.39 0.32
CA LEU A 253 13.28 5.15 -0.46
C LEU A 253 12.81 5.41 -1.89
N SER A 254 11.74 6.19 -2.05
CA SER A 254 11.19 6.51 -3.37
C SER A 254 12.15 7.33 -4.22
N LEU A 255 12.78 8.35 -3.62
CA LEU A 255 13.79 9.17 -4.30
C LEU A 255 15.00 8.34 -4.74
N TYR A 256 15.56 7.56 -3.82
CA TYR A 256 16.71 6.71 -4.13
C TYR A 256 16.41 5.75 -5.28
N ARG A 257 15.27 5.04 -5.21
CA ARG A 257 14.85 4.11 -6.26
C ARG A 257 14.61 4.81 -7.59
N LEU A 258 14.00 6.01 -7.60
CA LEU A 258 13.82 6.81 -8.82
C LEU A 258 15.16 7.24 -9.44
N CYS A 259 16.16 7.55 -8.62
CA CYS A 259 17.50 7.87 -9.11
C CYS A 259 18.26 6.64 -9.61
N ASP A 260 18.19 5.53 -8.84
CA ASP A 260 18.90 4.30 -9.18
C ASP A 260 18.36 3.62 -10.45
N ILE A 261 17.03 3.62 -10.65
CA ILE A 261 16.43 2.99 -11.83
C ILE A 261 16.84 3.68 -13.14
N LYS A 262 17.12 4.98 -13.10
CA LYS A 262 17.59 5.74 -14.27
C LYS A 262 18.94 5.27 -14.82
N LYS A 263 19.73 4.53 -14.04
CA LYS A 263 20.98 3.90 -14.50
C LYS A 263 20.73 2.75 -15.47
N TYR A 264 19.51 2.21 -15.49
CA TYR A 264 19.16 1.00 -16.22
C TYR A 264 18.04 1.21 -17.23
N HIS A 265 17.15 2.18 -16.96
CA HIS A 265 15.95 2.45 -17.73
C HIS A 265 15.73 3.94 -17.91
N GLN A 266 15.34 4.35 -19.12
CA GLN A 266 15.06 5.76 -19.45
C GLN A 266 13.62 6.12 -19.06
N ILE A 267 13.31 6.07 -17.75
CA ILE A 267 12.00 6.48 -17.25
C ILE A 267 11.96 8.00 -17.14
N ASN A 268 11.15 8.63 -17.96
CA ASN A 268 10.99 10.08 -17.97
C ASN A 268 9.94 10.52 -16.95
N VAL A 269 10.40 10.80 -15.74
CA VAL A 269 9.54 11.28 -14.65
C VAL A 269 9.32 12.79 -14.81
N LYS A 270 8.06 13.19 -15.00
CA LYS A 270 7.67 14.62 -15.04
C LYS A 270 7.68 15.20 -13.62
N VAL A 271 8.88 15.50 -13.12
CA VAL A 271 9.11 15.99 -11.74
C VAL A 271 8.22 17.20 -11.42
N LYS A 272 8.02 18.12 -12.36
CA LYS A 272 7.13 19.29 -12.19
C LYS A 272 5.71 18.86 -11.78
N ASN A 273 5.15 17.83 -12.42
CA ASN A 273 3.81 17.36 -12.11
C ASN A 273 3.75 16.74 -10.70
N ILE A 274 4.77 15.94 -10.33
CA ILE A 274 4.83 15.34 -9.00
C ILE A 274 4.93 16.42 -7.93
N LEU A 275 5.80 17.41 -8.11
CA LEU A 275 5.93 18.54 -7.18
C LEU A 275 4.62 19.32 -7.05
N MET A 276 3.92 19.54 -8.18
CA MET A 276 2.59 20.18 -8.15
C MET A 276 1.57 19.35 -7.38
N TYR A 277 1.53 18.02 -7.57
CA TYR A 277 0.61 17.16 -6.81
C TYR A 277 0.94 17.16 -5.32
N LEU A 278 2.23 17.07 -4.97
CA LEU A 278 2.68 17.08 -3.57
C LEU A 278 2.38 18.42 -2.89
N SER A 279 2.67 19.55 -3.54
CA SER A 279 2.38 20.88 -2.97
C SER A 279 0.90 21.06 -2.69
N PHE A 280 0.05 20.54 -3.61
CA PHE A 280 -1.38 20.58 -3.45
C PHE A 280 -1.86 19.69 -2.29
N LEU A 281 -1.36 18.46 -2.20
CA LEU A 281 -1.69 17.53 -1.12
C LEU A 281 -1.22 18.07 0.24
N ILE A 282 -0.03 18.68 0.31
CA ILE A 282 0.47 19.33 1.53
C ILE A 282 -0.47 20.46 1.97
N ALA A 283 -0.92 21.30 1.03
CA ALA A 283 -1.88 22.36 1.35
C ALA A 283 -3.19 21.79 1.89
N MET A 284 -3.70 20.71 1.31
CA MET A 284 -4.88 19.98 1.80
C MET A 284 -4.66 19.40 3.20
N CYS A 285 -3.46 18.83 3.47
CA CYS A 285 -3.11 18.33 4.81
C CYS A 285 -3.11 19.45 5.86
N VAL A 286 -2.56 20.61 5.52
CA VAL A 286 -2.57 21.79 6.43
C VAL A 286 -4.00 22.26 6.71
N MET A 287 -4.87 22.29 5.69
CA MET A 287 -6.30 22.61 5.90
C MET A 287 -7.00 21.56 6.77
N CYS A 288 -6.71 20.29 6.57
CA CYS A 288 -7.26 19.20 7.38
C CYS A 288 -6.86 19.32 8.86
N TRP A 289 -5.63 19.72 9.16
CA TRP A 289 -5.14 19.93 10.54
C TRP A 289 -5.88 21.02 11.30
N ARG A 290 -6.37 22.04 10.61
CA ARG A 290 -7.10 23.15 11.25
C ARG A 290 -8.46 22.75 11.81
N GLN A 291 -9.02 21.60 11.43
CA GLN A 291 -10.29 21.02 11.90
C GLN A 291 -11.48 22.00 11.88
N SER A 292 -11.42 23.05 11.05
CA SER A 292 -12.49 24.01 10.91
C SER A 292 -13.56 23.48 9.96
N PHE A 293 -14.85 23.64 10.30
CA PHE A 293 -15.97 23.21 9.47
C PHE A 293 -15.92 23.78 8.04
N TYR A 294 -15.67 25.08 7.93
CA TYR A 294 -15.57 25.74 6.61
C TYR A 294 -14.37 25.26 5.81
N LEU A 295 -13.20 25.08 6.46
CA LEU A 295 -12.01 24.56 5.79
C LEU A 295 -12.19 23.11 5.37
N ASN A 296 -12.94 22.30 6.10
CA ASN A 296 -13.23 20.92 5.72
C ASN A 296 -14.15 20.86 4.49
N ILE A 297 -15.17 21.73 4.38
CA ILE A 297 -16.01 21.82 3.17
C ILE A 297 -15.18 22.29 1.98
N LEU A 298 -14.38 23.34 2.16
CA LEU A 298 -13.48 23.85 1.12
C LEU A 298 -12.50 22.77 0.67
N ASN A 299 -11.90 22.05 1.60
CA ASN A 299 -10.97 20.93 1.34
C ASN A 299 -11.68 19.80 0.57
N GLY A 300 -12.95 19.54 0.90
CA GLY A 300 -13.80 18.59 0.18
C GLY A 300 -13.98 18.95 -1.29
N LEU A 301 -14.39 20.20 -1.56
CA LEU A 301 -14.59 20.71 -2.92
C LEU A 301 -13.30 20.73 -3.72
N ILE A 302 -12.23 21.25 -3.13
CA ILE A 302 -10.90 21.32 -3.74
C ILE A 302 -10.38 19.92 -4.05
N GLY A 303 -10.51 18.95 -3.13
CA GLY A 303 -10.07 17.58 -3.34
C GLY A 303 -10.82 16.87 -4.48
N LEU A 304 -12.13 17.08 -4.59
CA LEU A 304 -12.93 16.56 -5.70
C LEU A 304 -12.50 17.18 -7.04
N VAL A 305 -12.39 18.50 -7.11
CA VAL A 305 -11.94 19.18 -8.33
C VAL A 305 -10.56 18.72 -8.74
N PHE A 306 -9.62 18.65 -7.80
CA PHE A 306 -8.28 18.16 -8.07
C PHE A 306 -8.28 16.73 -8.63
N ALA A 307 -8.99 15.80 -7.96
CA ALA A 307 -9.06 14.40 -8.40
C ALA A 307 -9.64 14.26 -9.82
N VAL A 308 -10.69 15.02 -10.14
CA VAL A 308 -11.31 15.03 -11.47
C VAL A 308 -10.36 15.64 -12.51
N VAL A 309 -9.77 16.80 -12.23
CA VAL A 309 -8.91 17.52 -13.18
C VAL A 309 -7.67 16.70 -13.54
N ILE A 310 -6.96 16.10 -12.57
CA ILE A 310 -5.76 15.33 -12.88
C ILE A 310 -6.07 13.99 -13.57
N ASN A 311 -7.27 13.45 -13.38
CA ASN A 311 -7.71 12.17 -13.96
C ASN A 311 -8.72 12.32 -15.11
N HIS A 312 -8.96 13.54 -15.63
CA HIS A 312 -10.00 13.81 -16.63
C HIS A 312 -9.93 12.90 -17.87
N LYS A 313 -8.72 12.63 -18.37
CA LYS A 313 -8.53 11.73 -19.53
C LYS A 313 -8.99 10.29 -19.23
N LEU A 314 -8.68 9.79 -18.04
CA LEU A 314 -9.07 8.45 -17.60
C LEU A 314 -10.58 8.37 -17.40
N ILE A 315 -11.16 9.38 -16.77
CA ILE A 315 -12.61 9.47 -16.54
C ILE A 315 -13.35 9.51 -17.87
N ASN A 316 -12.91 10.35 -18.81
CA ASN A 316 -13.54 10.43 -20.14
C ASN A 316 -13.46 9.10 -20.90
N ASN A 317 -12.31 8.42 -20.87
CA ASN A 317 -12.17 7.11 -21.51
C ASN A 317 -13.12 6.05 -20.93
N ILE A 318 -13.27 6.05 -19.59
CA ILE A 318 -14.23 5.16 -18.91
C ILE A 318 -15.67 5.47 -19.32
N LEU A 319 -16.04 6.75 -19.33
CA LEU A 319 -17.39 7.20 -19.72
C LEU A 319 -17.72 6.81 -21.16
N ILE A 320 -16.79 7.03 -22.11
CA ILE A 320 -16.97 6.65 -23.52
C ILE A 320 -17.17 5.12 -23.64
N ASN A 321 -16.39 4.33 -22.93
CA ASN A 321 -16.49 2.87 -22.95
C ASN A 321 -17.82 2.37 -22.36
N ILE A 322 -18.31 2.99 -21.30
CA ILE A 322 -19.60 2.64 -20.68
C ILE A 322 -20.75 3.02 -21.63
N LEU A 323 -20.75 4.25 -22.14
CA LEU A 323 -21.77 4.72 -23.08
C LEU A 323 -21.80 3.92 -24.39
N GLY A 324 -20.64 3.52 -24.90
CA GLY A 324 -20.52 2.65 -26.06
C GLY A 324 -21.11 1.25 -25.83
N LYS A 325 -20.91 0.70 -24.62
CA LYS A 325 -21.49 -0.62 -24.26
C LYS A 325 -23.01 -0.56 -24.06
N VAL A 326 -23.53 0.55 -23.53
CA VAL A 326 -25.00 0.75 -23.40
C VAL A 326 -25.65 0.85 -24.76
N LYS A 327 -25.05 1.61 -25.70
CA LYS A 327 -25.57 1.80 -27.05
C LYS A 327 -25.53 0.50 -27.90
N ASN A 328 -24.58 -0.40 -27.61
CA ASN A 328 -24.53 -1.73 -28.26
C ASN A 328 -25.47 -2.78 -27.63
N LYS A 329 -26.04 -2.51 -26.45
CA LYS A 329 -27.06 -3.39 -25.82
C LYS A 329 -28.48 -3.02 -26.23
N GLU A 330 -28.70 -1.82 -26.77
CA GLU A 330 -30.00 -1.35 -27.27
C GLU A 330 -30.20 -1.59 -28.78
N ARG A 331 -29.19 -2.12 -29.47
CA ARG A 331 -29.25 -2.69 -30.82
C ARG A 331 -29.27 -4.21 -30.79
#